data_353e82ebaf931b2db039e71ae640aadd
#
_entry.id   353e82ebaf931b2db039e71ae640aadd
#
_cell.length_a   1.000
_cell.length_b   1.000
_cell.length_c   1.000
_cell.angle_alpha   90.00
_cell.angle_beta   90.00
_cell.angle_gamma   90.00
#
_symmetry.space_group_name_H-M   'P 1'
#
loop_
_entity.id
_entity.type
_entity.pdbx_description
1 polymer ?
#
loop_
_entity_poly.entity_id
_entity_poly.type
_entity_poly.pdbx_seq_one_letter_code
_entity_poly.pdbx_strand_id
1 'polypeptide(L)'
;MLLYPKIPSSRDCPGGRCLAFEKYDGTNLHWGWDRDFGWHALGTRRDEFNVIEDGIRQFLQVHAHLQDCVEVFQATLADGVERVFRDNDWYHPFSSLKVFTEFFGPNSFAGLHKADDPKSLVLFDVLAEPYGLVGPEQFVANFGHLASARVVYRGKFTGKFAEDVRNGKYGVQEGVVCKGGSGGDDLWMAKIKTYAYMEQLKQAFAERWEEFWE
;
A
#
# COMPACT_ATOMS: atom_id res chain seq x y z
N MET A 1 2.49 -17.89 -3.78
CA MET A 1 2.70 -16.52 -3.24
C MET A 1 1.62 -15.61 -3.80
N LEU A 2 0.83 -14.96 -2.96
CA LEU A 2 -0.17 -14.00 -3.40
C LEU A 2 0.50 -12.63 -3.48
N LEU A 3 0.81 -12.21 -4.69
CA LEU A 3 1.35 -10.87 -4.94
C LEU A 3 0.22 -9.83 -4.84
N TYR A 4 0.52 -8.65 -4.36
CA TYR A 4 -0.43 -7.56 -4.40
C TYR A 4 -0.87 -7.30 -5.86
N PRO A 5 -2.18 -7.21 -6.15
CA PRO A 5 -2.66 -7.13 -7.52
C PRO A 5 -2.16 -5.86 -8.22
N LYS A 6 -1.97 -5.96 -9.54
CA LYS A 6 -1.69 -4.76 -10.34
C LYS A 6 -2.94 -3.89 -10.36
N ILE A 7 -2.82 -2.66 -9.85
CA ILE A 7 -3.94 -1.70 -9.85
C ILE A 7 -4.12 -1.17 -11.28
N PRO A 8 -5.31 -1.30 -11.88
CA PRO A 8 -5.58 -0.77 -13.22
C PRO A 8 -5.57 0.76 -13.24
N SER A 9 -5.51 1.31 -14.43
CA SER A 9 -5.63 2.75 -14.64
C SER A 9 -7.05 3.25 -14.38
N SER A 10 -7.18 4.56 -14.20
CA SER A 10 -8.48 5.20 -14.04
C SER A 10 -9.40 5.07 -15.26
N ARG A 11 -8.86 4.72 -16.41
CA ARG A 11 -9.64 4.50 -17.65
C ARG A 11 -10.48 3.22 -17.58
N ASP A 12 -9.98 2.23 -16.84
CA ASP A 12 -10.61 0.91 -16.70
C ASP A 12 -11.48 0.84 -15.42
N CYS A 13 -11.71 1.99 -14.78
CA CYS A 13 -12.46 2.05 -13.54
C CYS A 13 -13.95 1.75 -13.79
N PRO A 14 -14.56 0.79 -13.06
CA PRO A 14 -15.97 0.47 -13.22
C PRO A 14 -16.90 1.61 -12.75
N GLY A 15 -16.34 2.59 -12.03
CA GLY A 15 -17.11 3.69 -11.48
C GLY A 15 -17.84 3.30 -10.18
N GLY A 16 -18.62 4.23 -9.64
CA GLY A 16 -19.36 4.00 -8.39
C GLY A 16 -18.83 4.81 -7.22
N ARG A 17 -19.31 4.51 -6.00
CA ARG A 17 -18.80 5.14 -4.77
C ARG A 17 -17.45 4.54 -4.42
N CYS A 18 -16.53 5.39 -3.98
CA CYS A 18 -15.19 4.98 -3.56
C CYS A 18 -14.64 5.86 -2.46
N LEU A 19 -13.63 5.32 -1.80
CA LEU A 19 -12.64 6.09 -1.06
C LEU A 19 -11.39 6.22 -1.94
N ALA A 20 -10.81 7.42 -1.99
CA ALA A 20 -9.51 7.62 -2.60
C ALA A 20 -8.46 7.80 -1.51
N PHE A 21 -7.49 6.93 -1.52
CA PHE A 21 -6.35 6.94 -0.61
C PHE A 21 -5.16 7.59 -1.29
N GLU A 22 -4.40 8.37 -0.54
CA GLU A 22 -3.13 8.90 -1.03
C GLU A 22 -2.22 7.76 -1.46
N LYS A 23 -1.62 7.92 -2.64
CA LYS A 23 -0.61 7.01 -3.16
C LYS A 23 0.77 7.57 -2.88
N TYR A 24 1.59 6.77 -2.22
CA TYR A 24 2.94 7.13 -1.83
C TYR A 24 3.96 6.54 -2.81
N ASP A 25 5.04 7.30 -3.08
CA ASP A 25 6.14 6.90 -3.95
C ASP A 25 7.24 6.19 -3.15
N GLY A 26 7.04 4.92 -2.90
CA GLY A 26 7.94 4.10 -2.09
C GLY A 26 8.13 2.70 -2.64
N THR A 27 8.39 1.78 -1.74
CA THR A 27 8.50 0.34 -2.01
C THR A 27 7.38 -0.42 -1.32
N ASN A 28 6.60 -1.18 -2.10
CA ASN A 28 5.58 -2.07 -1.59
C ASN A 28 6.20 -3.25 -0.86
N LEU A 29 5.86 -3.37 0.42
CA LEU A 29 6.23 -4.49 1.28
C LEU A 29 4.99 -5.20 1.77
N HIS A 30 5.11 -6.49 2.03
CA HIS A 30 4.08 -7.25 2.71
C HIS A 30 4.62 -7.96 3.95
N TRP A 31 3.70 -8.17 4.92
CA TRP A 31 3.97 -8.79 6.19
C TRP A 31 2.91 -9.85 6.44
N GLY A 32 3.34 -11.10 6.61
CA GLY A 32 2.45 -12.23 6.90
C GLY A 32 2.29 -12.41 8.40
N TRP A 33 1.05 -12.57 8.83
CA TRP A 33 0.69 -12.84 10.22
C TRP A 33 -0.18 -14.09 10.32
N ASP A 34 0.09 -14.88 11.30
CA ASP A 34 -0.68 -16.07 11.65
C ASP A 34 -1.08 -16.00 13.14
N ARG A 35 -2.23 -16.53 13.47
CA ARG A 35 -2.76 -16.45 14.84
C ARG A 35 -1.89 -17.17 15.86
N ASP A 36 -1.28 -18.27 15.46
CA ASP A 36 -0.48 -19.13 16.36
C ASP A 36 0.98 -18.68 16.43
N PHE A 37 1.52 -18.18 15.31
CA PHE A 37 2.93 -17.82 15.18
C PHE A 37 3.21 -16.31 15.19
N GLY A 38 2.18 -15.47 15.10
CA GLY A 38 2.36 -14.02 14.98
C GLY A 38 2.95 -13.62 13.61
N TRP A 39 3.79 -12.60 13.59
CA TRP A 39 4.46 -12.14 12.37
C TRP A 39 5.52 -13.15 11.95
N HIS A 40 5.34 -13.79 10.81
CA HIS A 40 6.20 -14.87 10.36
C HIS A 40 6.82 -14.69 8.98
N ALA A 41 6.31 -13.77 8.15
CA ALA A 41 6.81 -13.52 6.80
C ALA A 41 6.93 -12.03 6.50
N LEU A 42 7.90 -11.67 5.67
CA LEU A 42 8.06 -10.34 5.07
C LEU A 42 8.53 -10.48 3.63
N GLY A 43 8.25 -9.50 2.80
CA GLY A 43 8.76 -9.52 1.43
C GLY A 43 8.34 -8.33 0.60
N THR A 44 8.76 -8.35 -0.65
CA THR A 44 8.37 -7.42 -1.69
C THR A 44 7.31 -8.06 -2.61
N ARG A 45 6.98 -7.42 -3.73
CA ARG A 45 6.10 -8.05 -4.74
C ARG A 45 6.68 -9.30 -5.38
N ARG A 46 8.00 -9.55 -5.25
CA ARG A 46 8.72 -10.57 -6.01
C ARG A 46 9.22 -11.73 -5.17
N ASP A 47 9.29 -11.54 -3.88
CA ASP A 47 9.90 -12.48 -2.95
C ASP A 47 9.28 -12.41 -1.56
N GLU A 48 9.48 -13.46 -0.79
CA GLU A 48 9.02 -13.58 0.59
C GLU A 48 10.06 -14.35 1.41
N PHE A 49 10.29 -13.88 2.62
CA PHE A 49 11.27 -14.39 3.57
C PHE A 49 10.61 -14.62 4.93
N ASN A 50 11.14 -15.55 5.72
CA ASN A 50 10.66 -15.75 7.08
C ASN A 50 11.15 -14.62 8.01
N VAL A 51 10.32 -14.21 8.97
CA VAL A 51 10.67 -13.23 10.01
C VAL A 51 11.42 -13.92 11.17
N ILE A 52 12.53 -14.56 10.83
CA ILE A 52 13.56 -15.07 11.76
C ILE A 52 14.88 -14.41 11.38
N GLU A 53 15.86 -14.47 12.27
CA GLU A 53 17.16 -13.79 12.09
C GLU A 53 17.80 -14.09 10.72
N ASP A 54 17.84 -15.36 10.32
CA ASP A 54 18.41 -15.75 9.02
C ASP A 54 17.61 -15.24 7.83
N GLY A 55 16.28 -15.31 7.90
CA GLY A 55 15.43 -14.81 6.82
C GLY A 55 15.48 -13.30 6.68
N ILE A 56 15.49 -12.56 7.79
CA ILE A 56 15.68 -11.10 7.78
C ILE A 56 17.05 -10.75 7.18
N ARG A 57 18.11 -11.46 7.56
CA ARG A 57 19.44 -11.26 7.01
C ARG A 57 19.48 -11.51 5.50
N GLN A 58 18.83 -12.57 5.02
CA GLN A 58 18.72 -12.85 3.58
C GLN A 58 17.95 -11.75 2.84
N PHE A 59 16.81 -11.31 3.41
CA PHE A 59 16.05 -10.20 2.85
C PHE A 59 16.91 -8.93 2.72
N LEU A 60 17.65 -8.56 3.76
CA LEU A 60 18.50 -7.37 3.75
C LEU A 60 19.72 -7.49 2.81
N GLN A 61 20.23 -8.70 2.58
CA GLN A 61 21.29 -8.94 1.58
C GLN A 61 20.76 -8.69 0.16
N VAL A 62 19.53 -9.11 -0.13
CA VAL A 62 18.89 -8.90 -1.44
C VAL A 62 18.42 -7.45 -1.61
N HIS A 63 17.94 -6.84 -0.52
CA HIS A 63 17.31 -5.52 -0.51
C HIS A 63 18.02 -4.54 0.45
N ALA A 64 19.31 -4.28 0.22
CA ALA A 64 20.12 -3.42 1.10
C ALA A 64 19.55 -2.01 1.32
N HIS A 65 18.73 -1.49 0.37
CA HIS A 65 18.06 -0.21 0.47
C HIS A 65 16.84 -0.21 1.39
N LEU A 66 16.42 -1.39 1.89
CA LEU A 66 15.27 -1.57 2.78
C LEU A 66 15.69 -1.90 4.22
N GLN A 67 16.95 -1.71 4.59
CA GLN A 67 17.53 -2.22 5.85
C GLN A 67 16.78 -1.80 7.12
N ASP A 68 16.09 -0.65 7.14
CA ASP A 68 15.40 -0.19 8.35
C ASP A 68 13.90 -0.54 8.35
N CYS A 69 13.39 -1.16 7.28
CA CYS A 69 11.94 -1.38 7.17
C CYS A 69 11.38 -2.29 8.27
N VAL A 70 12.16 -3.27 8.74
CA VAL A 70 11.74 -4.21 9.81
C VAL A 70 11.61 -3.47 11.13
N GLU A 71 12.59 -2.66 11.51
CA GLU A 71 12.56 -1.87 12.73
C GLU A 71 11.42 -0.85 12.70
N VAL A 72 11.24 -0.17 11.57
CA VAL A 72 10.13 0.79 11.42
C VAL A 72 8.78 0.08 11.52
N PHE A 73 8.61 -1.10 10.92
CA PHE A 73 7.38 -1.89 11.04
C PHE A 73 7.09 -2.28 12.49
N GLN A 74 8.07 -2.82 13.18
CA GLN A 74 7.95 -3.22 14.59
C GLN A 74 7.62 -2.04 15.50
N ALA A 75 8.26 -0.91 15.28
CA ALA A 75 8.07 0.28 16.10
C ALA A 75 6.72 1.00 15.85
N THR A 76 6.13 0.90 14.64
CA THR A 76 5.00 1.77 14.26
C THR A 76 3.70 1.04 13.96
N LEU A 77 3.74 -0.20 13.46
CA LEU A 77 2.56 -0.87 12.94
C LEU A 77 2.30 -2.25 13.57
N ALA A 78 3.33 -3.03 13.87
CA ALA A 78 3.18 -4.45 14.21
C ALA A 78 2.17 -4.69 15.34
N ASP A 79 2.37 -4.06 16.50
CA ASP A 79 1.51 -4.24 17.69
C ASP A 79 0.09 -3.70 17.46
N GLY A 80 -0.02 -2.55 16.77
CA GLY A 80 -1.33 -1.93 16.49
C GLY A 80 -2.19 -2.78 15.58
N VAL A 81 -1.59 -3.31 14.52
CA VAL A 81 -2.27 -4.19 13.56
C VAL A 81 -2.61 -5.54 14.19
N GLU A 82 -1.67 -6.15 14.91
CA GLU A 82 -1.91 -7.42 15.60
C GLU A 82 -3.06 -7.32 16.61
N ARG A 83 -3.14 -6.21 17.36
CA ARG A 83 -4.27 -5.96 18.28
C ARG A 83 -5.59 -5.96 17.53
N VAL A 84 -5.68 -5.28 16.37
CA VAL A 84 -6.90 -5.32 15.54
C VAL A 84 -7.25 -6.75 15.13
N PHE A 85 -6.27 -7.57 14.72
CA PHE A 85 -6.50 -8.94 14.30
C PHE A 85 -7.00 -9.84 15.46
N ARG A 86 -6.51 -9.59 16.67
CA ARG A 86 -6.90 -10.38 17.85
C ARG A 86 -8.22 -9.94 18.47
N ASP A 87 -8.50 -8.63 18.48
CA ASP A 87 -9.64 -8.06 19.20
C ASP A 87 -10.90 -7.93 18.34
N ASN A 88 -10.79 -8.01 17.01
CA ASN A 88 -11.93 -7.89 16.11
C ASN A 88 -12.37 -9.26 15.59
N ASP A 89 -13.55 -9.70 16.00
CA ASP A 89 -14.14 -11.01 15.66
C ASP A 89 -14.20 -11.28 14.15
N TRP A 90 -14.25 -10.25 13.33
CA TRP A 90 -14.28 -10.43 11.87
C TRP A 90 -13.01 -11.13 11.35
N TYR A 91 -11.86 -10.93 12.01
CA TYR A 91 -10.60 -11.57 11.61
C TYR A 91 -10.43 -12.98 12.19
N HIS A 92 -11.25 -13.40 13.15
CA HIS A 92 -11.11 -14.69 13.83
C HIS A 92 -11.21 -15.92 12.91
N PRO A 93 -12.06 -15.94 11.85
CA PRO A 93 -12.12 -17.09 10.95
C PRO A 93 -10.87 -17.29 10.07
N PHE A 94 -10.03 -16.26 9.94
CA PHE A 94 -8.88 -16.31 9.05
C PHE A 94 -7.63 -16.77 9.80
N SER A 95 -7.01 -17.84 9.33
CA SER A 95 -5.76 -18.35 9.88
C SER A 95 -4.55 -17.55 9.39
N SER A 96 -4.61 -17.03 8.17
CA SER A 96 -3.53 -16.26 7.55
C SER A 96 -4.01 -14.88 7.11
N LEU A 97 -3.30 -13.87 7.57
CA LEU A 97 -3.52 -12.47 7.23
C LEU A 97 -2.24 -11.88 6.64
N LYS A 98 -2.38 -11.02 5.65
CA LYS A 98 -1.23 -10.34 5.03
C LYS A 98 -1.48 -8.84 5.01
N VAL A 99 -0.50 -8.09 5.45
CA VAL A 99 -0.54 -6.62 5.54
C VAL A 99 0.33 -6.05 4.45
N PHE A 100 -0.16 -5.05 3.74
CA PHE A 100 0.58 -4.36 2.70
C PHE A 100 0.90 -2.93 3.15
N THR A 101 2.17 -2.59 3.05
CA THR A 101 2.69 -1.28 3.45
C THR A 101 3.52 -0.67 2.32
N GLU A 102 3.56 0.65 2.27
CA GLU A 102 4.51 1.37 1.44
C GLU A 102 5.63 1.89 2.32
N PHE A 103 6.86 1.45 2.07
CA PHE A 103 8.06 1.96 2.71
C PHE A 103 8.66 3.07 1.86
N PHE A 104 8.77 4.24 2.42
CA PHE A 104 9.40 5.39 1.77
C PHE A 104 10.40 6.04 2.72
N GLY A 105 11.41 6.62 2.12
CA GLY A 105 12.59 7.16 2.77
C GLY A 105 13.63 7.48 1.71
N PRO A 106 14.89 7.08 1.88
CA PRO A 106 15.98 7.54 1.01
C PRO A 106 15.85 7.14 -0.46
N ASN A 107 15.01 6.16 -0.77
CA ASN A 107 14.84 5.65 -2.13
C ASN A 107 13.37 5.66 -2.53
N SER A 108 12.96 6.68 -3.24
CA SER A 108 11.66 6.70 -3.91
C SER A 108 11.83 6.38 -5.40
N PHE A 109 10.77 5.85 -6.01
CA PHE A 109 10.82 5.41 -7.40
C PHE A 109 11.05 6.59 -8.38
N ALA A 110 10.41 7.73 -8.14
CA ALA A 110 10.54 8.93 -8.98
C ALA A 110 11.35 10.07 -8.34
N GLY A 111 12.12 9.78 -7.30
CA GLY A 111 12.99 10.77 -6.66
C GLY A 111 12.26 11.80 -5.79
N LEU A 112 11.06 11.49 -5.27
CA LEU A 112 10.33 12.34 -4.34
C LEU A 112 10.97 12.44 -2.96
N HIS A 113 11.78 11.45 -2.58
CA HIS A 113 12.46 11.35 -1.29
C HIS A 113 13.98 11.40 -1.45
N LYS A 114 14.65 11.96 -0.44
CA LYS A 114 16.12 12.07 -0.38
C LYS A 114 16.68 11.10 0.65
N ALA A 115 17.98 10.85 0.60
CA ALA A 115 18.68 9.90 1.47
C ALA A 115 18.52 10.20 2.97
N ASP A 116 18.34 11.46 3.33
CA ASP A 116 18.18 11.96 4.70
C ASP A 116 16.73 12.18 5.13
N ASP A 117 15.75 11.90 4.24
CA ASP A 117 14.34 11.95 4.62
C ASP A 117 14.01 10.89 5.70
N PRO A 118 13.10 11.19 6.64
CA PRO A 118 12.65 10.23 7.62
C PRO A 118 12.06 8.98 6.97
N LYS A 119 12.49 7.80 7.41
CA LYS A 119 11.96 6.53 6.97
C LYS A 119 10.59 6.29 7.58
N SER A 120 9.63 5.92 6.76
CA SER A 120 8.25 5.70 7.18
C SER A 120 7.64 4.50 6.49
N LEU A 121 6.71 3.85 7.19
CA LEU A 121 5.83 2.83 6.66
C LEU A 121 4.39 3.30 6.76
N VAL A 122 3.65 3.15 5.69
CA VAL A 122 2.22 3.44 5.66
C VAL A 122 1.46 2.19 5.27
N LEU A 123 0.56 1.74 6.14
CA LEU A 123 -0.36 0.65 5.89
C LEU A 123 -1.41 1.08 4.86
N PHE A 124 -1.61 0.31 3.79
CA PHE A 124 -2.59 0.68 2.77
C PHE A 124 -3.59 -0.44 2.41
N ASP A 125 -3.31 -1.71 2.72
CA ASP A 125 -4.24 -2.83 2.55
C ASP A 125 -3.98 -3.98 3.53
N VAL A 126 -5.03 -4.79 3.71
CA VAL A 126 -4.99 -6.05 4.44
C VAL A 126 -5.68 -7.12 3.60
N LEU A 127 -5.04 -8.26 3.47
CA LEU A 127 -5.59 -9.46 2.85
C LEU A 127 -5.97 -10.46 3.93
N ALA A 128 -7.17 -11.01 3.86
CA ALA A 128 -7.64 -12.11 4.70
C ALA A 128 -7.93 -13.33 3.82
N GLU A 129 -7.13 -14.38 3.93
CA GLU A 129 -7.30 -15.58 3.09
C GLU A 129 -8.36 -16.52 3.67
N PRO A 130 -9.30 -17.05 2.86
CA PRO A 130 -9.46 -16.90 1.41
C PRO A 130 -10.40 -15.76 0.96
N TYR A 131 -10.82 -14.88 1.85
CA TYR A 131 -11.80 -13.81 1.56
C TYR A 131 -11.29 -12.82 0.49
N GLY A 132 -10.01 -12.46 0.53
CA GLY A 132 -9.42 -11.43 -0.33
C GLY A 132 -9.08 -10.15 0.43
N LEU A 133 -8.88 -9.05 -0.28
CA LEU A 133 -8.57 -7.75 0.34
C LEU A 133 -9.78 -7.20 1.12
N VAL A 134 -9.50 -6.63 2.27
CA VAL A 134 -10.51 -5.96 3.12
C VAL A 134 -11.08 -4.75 2.39
N GLY A 135 -12.39 -4.56 2.46
CA GLY A 135 -13.06 -3.43 1.82
C GLY A 135 -12.65 -2.07 2.38
N PRO A 136 -12.70 -1.00 1.58
CA PRO A 136 -12.12 0.28 1.95
C PRO A 136 -12.74 0.93 3.20
N GLU A 137 -14.04 0.82 3.39
CA GLU A 137 -14.70 1.37 4.60
C GLU A 137 -14.31 0.58 5.85
N GLN A 138 -14.27 -0.74 5.76
CA GLN A 138 -13.84 -1.61 6.85
C GLN A 138 -12.35 -1.39 7.17
N PHE A 139 -11.51 -1.26 6.13
CA PHE A 139 -10.09 -0.94 6.32
C PHE A 139 -9.91 0.36 7.13
N VAL A 140 -10.62 1.43 6.76
CA VAL A 140 -10.54 2.70 7.49
C VAL A 140 -11.08 2.57 8.91
N ALA A 141 -12.20 1.86 9.11
CA ALA A 141 -12.76 1.64 10.44
C ALA A 141 -11.79 0.90 11.37
N ASN A 142 -11.07 -0.09 10.83
CA ASN A 142 -10.21 -0.96 11.62
C ASN A 142 -8.79 -0.39 11.79
N PHE A 143 -8.24 0.28 10.77
CA PHE A 143 -6.81 0.68 10.73
C PHE A 143 -6.58 2.19 10.55
N GLY A 144 -7.64 2.98 10.36
CA GLY A 144 -7.51 4.42 10.12
C GLY A 144 -6.90 5.21 11.28
N HIS A 145 -6.81 4.62 12.47
CA HIS A 145 -6.16 5.20 13.65
C HIS A 145 -4.65 4.89 13.73
N LEU A 146 -4.14 4.01 12.88
CA LEU A 146 -2.72 3.68 12.76
C LEU A 146 -2.05 4.53 11.69
N ALA A 147 -0.74 4.32 11.47
CA ALA A 147 0.00 4.90 10.34
C ALA A 147 -0.51 4.30 9.02
N SER A 148 -1.70 4.68 8.59
CA SER A 148 -2.37 4.17 7.40
C SER A 148 -2.50 5.22 6.31
N ALA A 149 -2.71 4.77 5.07
CA ALA A 149 -2.85 5.66 3.91
C ALA A 149 -4.01 6.65 4.11
N ARG A 150 -3.72 7.93 3.94
CA ARG A 150 -4.66 9.03 4.15
C ARG A 150 -5.80 8.95 3.15
N VAL A 151 -7.05 8.99 3.63
CA VAL A 151 -8.23 9.16 2.79
C VAL A 151 -8.36 10.62 2.40
N VAL A 152 -8.28 10.92 1.11
CA VAL A 152 -8.35 12.29 0.58
C VAL A 152 -9.69 12.61 -0.09
N TYR A 153 -10.49 11.59 -0.40
CA TYR A 153 -11.81 11.77 -1.00
C TYR A 153 -12.74 10.62 -0.63
N ARG A 154 -14.01 10.97 -0.41
CA ARG A 154 -15.13 10.04 -0.25
C ARG A 154 -16.27 10.48 -1.16
N GLY A 155 -16.63 9.69 -2.16
CA GLY A 155 -17.68 10.08 -3.08
C GLY A 155 -17.80 9.18 -4.30
N LYS A 156 -18.46 9.66 -5.34
CA LYS A 156 -18.59 8.94 -6.59
C LYS A 156 -17.36 9.19 -7.47
N PHE A 157 -16.78 8.13 -8.01
CA PHE A 157 -15.75 8.23 -9.03
C PHE A 157 -16.33 8.91 -10.28
N THR A 158 -15.73 10.02 -10.70
CA THR A 158 -16.17 10.79 -11.89
C THR A 158 -14.95 11.26 -12.67
N GLY A 159 -15.12 11.57 -13.95
CA GLY A 159 -14.06 12.17 -14.78
C GLY A 159 -13.57 13.50 -14.20
N LYS A 160 -14.49 14.31 -13.62
CA LYS A 160 -14.10 15.56 -12.93
C LYS A 160 -13.23 15.29 -11.71
N PHE A 161 -13.56 14.31 -10.89
CA PHE A 161 -12.73 13.93 -9.74
C PHE A 161 -11.34 13.48 -10.21
N ALA A 162 -11.28 12.62 -11.23
CA ALA A 162 -10.01 12.14 -11.77
C ALA A 162 -9.14 13.31 -12.29
N GLU A 163 -9.73 14.27 -12.98
CA GLU A 163 -9.04 15.45 -13.46
C GLU A 163 -8.59 16.38 -12.31
N ASP A 164 -9.41 16.53 -11.28
CA ASP A 164 -9.06 17.31 -10.09
C ASP A 164 -7.85 16.67 -9.33
N VAL A 165 -7.75 15.33 -9.29
CA VAL A 165 -6.57 14.63 -8.77
C VAL A 165 -5.34 14.91 -9.63
N ARG A 166 -5.45 14.76 -10.97
CA ARG A 166 -4.34 15.02 -11.90
C ARG A 166 -3.79 16.44 -11.75
N ASN A 167 -4.66 17.40 -11.51
CA ASN A 167 -4.31 18.81 -11.28
C ASN A 167 -3.82 19.09 -9.84
N GLY A 168 -3.63 18.07 -9.00
CA GLY A 168 -3.07 18.23 -7.65
C GLY A 168 -4.01 18.86 -6.61
N LYS A 169 -5.32 18.97 -6.88
CA LYS A 169 -6.28 19.67 -5.98
C LYS A 169 -6.46 19.00 -4.62
N TYR A 170 -6.06 17.74 -4.47
CA TYR A 170 -6.18 16.99 -3.21
C TYR A 170 -4.91 17.03 -2.35
N GLY A 171 -3.88 17.78 -2.77
CA GLY A 171 -2.63 17.93 -2.02
C GLY A 171 -1.88 16.61 -1.86
N VAL A 172 -1.90 15.75 -2.89
CA VAL A 172 -1.15 14.50 -2.98
C VAL A 172 0.02 14.68 -3.95
N GLN A 173 1.12 14.01 -3.69
CA GLN A 173 2.33 14.12 -4.52
C GLN A 173 2.24 13.17 -5.73
N GLU A 174 2.26 11.85 -5.51
CA GLU A 174 2.19 10.89 -6.60
C GLU A 174 0.78 10.83 -7.20
N GLY A 175 -0.24 10.69 -6.37
CA GLY A 175 -1.61 10.54 -6.81
C GLY A 175 -2.49 9.87 -5.78
N VAL A 176 -3.48 9.11 -6.25
CA VAL A 176 -4.40 8.36 -5.39
C VAL A 176 -4.64 6.95 -5.90
N VAL A 177 -5.03 6.06 -4.97
CA VAL A 177 -5.67 4.78 -5.26
C VAL A 177 -7.13 4.86 -4.81
N CYS A 178 -8.03 4.79 -5.78
CA CYS A 178 -9.47 4.69 -5.53
C CYS A 178 -9.83 3.24 -5.26
N LYS A 179 -10.63 2.99 -4.24
CA LYS A 179 -11.13 1.67 -3.87
C LYS A 179 -12.63 1.75 -3.62
N GLY A 180 -13.39 0.83 -4.19
CA GLY A 180 -14.82 0.71 -3.96
C GLY A 180 -15.23 -0.75 -3.83
N GLY A 181 -16.48 -0.99 -3.45
CA GLY A 181 -16.96 -2.31 -3.09
C GLY A 181 -16.79 -2.63 -1.62
N SER A 182 -17.25 -3.81 -1.22
CA SER A 182 -17.25 -4.29 0.17
C SER A 182 -16.00 -5.10 0.56
N GLY A 183 -15.14 -5.40 -0.39
CA GLY A 183 -13.96 -6.24 -0.22
C GLY A 183 -14.10 -7.60 -0.91
N GLY A 184 -13.06 -8.45 -0.83
CA GLY A 184 -13.04 -9.72 -1.53
C GLY A 184 -13.23 -9.56 -3.03
N ASP A 185 -14.07 -10.40 -3.62
CA ASP A 185 -14.37 -10.37 -5.06
C ASP A 185 -15.14 -9.12 -5.52
N ASP A 186 -15.79 -8.40 -4.59
CA ASP A 186 -16.51 -7.15 -4.90
C ASP A 186 -15.57 -5.92 -4.94
N LEU A 187 -14.33 -6.06 -4.47
CA LEU A 187 -13.38 -4.96 -4.45
C LEU A 187 -12.94 -4.57 -5.86
N TRP A 188 -13.07 -3.29 -6.17
CA TRP A 188 -12.42 -2.72 -7.34
C TRP A 188 -11.43 -1.62 -6.93
N MET A 189 -10.38 -1.45 -7.71
CA MET A 189 -9.36 -0.44 -7.52
C MET A 189 -9.05 0.27 -8.82
N ALA A 190 -8.66 1.54 -8.73
CA ALA A 190 -8.12 2.30 -9.85
C ALA A 190 -7.09 3.32 -9.32
N LYS A 191 -5.99 3.52 -10.03
CA LYS A 191 -5.00 4.52 -9.68
C LYS A 191 -5.09 5.74 -10.58
N ILE A 192 -4.80 6.91 -10.02
CA ILE A 192 -4.70 8.18 -10.72
C ILE A 192 -3.41 8.86 -10.26
N LYS A 193 -2.55 9.24 -11.20
CA LYS A 193 -1.33 10.00 -10.92
C LYS A 193 -1.52 11.48 -11.21
N THR A 194 -0.83 12.34 -10.47
CA THR A 194 -0.82 13.79 -10.75
C THR A 194 0.01 14.11 -11.98
N TYR A 195 -0.32 15.18 -12.68
CA TYR A 195 0.50 15.66 -13.81
C TYR A 195 1.92 16.01 -13.36
N ALA A 196 2.07 16.60 -12.16
CA ALA A 196 3.38 16.91 -11.62
C ALA A 196 4.25 15.66 -11.44
N TYR A 197 3.68 14.58 -10.90
CA TYR A 197 4.41 13.31 -10.75
C TYR A 197 4.74 12.69 -12.11
N MET A 198 3.84 12.76 -13.09
CA MET A 198 4.12 12.28 -14.44
C MET A 198 5.28 13.02 -15.12
N GLU A 199 5.42 14.32 -14.87
CA GLU A 199 6.61 15.06 -15.35
C GLU A 199 7.89 14.61 -14.64
N GLN A 200 7.83 14.28 -13.35
CA GLN A 200 8.98 13.68 -12.64
C GLN A 200 9.35 12.30 -13.20
N LEU A 201 8.36 11.45 -13.53
CA LEU A 201 8.61 10.16 -14.20
C LEU A 201 9.32 10.36 -15.54
N LYS A 202 8.93 11.35 -16.34
CA LYS A 202 9.60 11.67 -17.60
C LYS A 202 11.06 12.08 -17.40
N GLN A 203 11.32 12.87 -16.36
CA GLN A 203 12.68 13.29 -16.03
C GLN A 203 13.53 12.11 -15.52
N ALA A 204 12.95 11.23 -14.70
CA ALA A 204 13.66 10.09 -14.11
C ALA A 204 13.91 8.94 -15.11
N PHE A 205 13.00 8.68 -16.02
CA PHE A 205 13.00 7.49 -16.89
C PHE A 205 13.10 7.78 -18.39
N ALA A 206 13.20 9.06 -18.79
CA ALA A 206 13.35 9.48 -20.18
C ALA A 206 12.36 8.76 -21.14
N GLU A 207 12.85 8.05 -22.14
CA GLU A 207 12.00 7.35 -23.15
C GLU A 207 11.15 6.21 -22.57
N ARG A 208 11.52 5.68 -21.38
CA ARG A 208 10.79 4.56 -20.72
C ARG A 208 9.69 5.01 -19.78
N TRP A 209 9.44 6.30 -19.62
CA TRP A 209 8.47 6.82 -18.65
C TRP A 209 7.03 6.29 -18.86
N GLU A 210 6.68 5.97 -20.12
CA GLU A 210 5.36 5.43 -20.44
C GLU A 210 5.10 4.03 -19.85
N GLU A 211 6.15 3.26 -19.54
CA GLU A 211 6.04 1.97 -18.84
C GLU A 211 5.49 2.15 -17.40
N PHE A 212 5.63 3.34 -16.85
CA PHE A 212 5.28 3.69 -15.47
C PHE A 212 4.09 4.64 -15.37
N TRP A 213 3.50 4.98 -16.50
CA TRP A 213 2.25 5.73 -16.58
C TRP A 213 1.12 5.02 -15.79
N GLU A 214 -0.08 5.55 -15.81
CA GLU A 214 -1.28 4.94 -15.19
C GLU A 214 -1.55 3.50 -15.63
#